data_ab7f0760bb48a3b5dbd4a48c3b71d486
#
_entry.id   ab7f0760bb48a3b5dbd4a48c3b71d486
#
_cell.length_a   1.000
_cell.length_b   1.000
_cell.length_c   1.000
_cell.angle_alpha   90.00
_cell.angle_beta   90.00
_cell.angle_gamma   90.00
#
_symmetry.space_group_name_H-M   'P 1'
#
loop_
_entity.id
_entity.type
_entity.pdbx_description
1 polymer ?
#
loop_
_entity_poly.entity_id
_entity_poly.type
_entity_poly.pdbx_seq_one_letter_code
_entity_poly.pdbx_strand_id
1 'polypeptide(L)'
;MVLATVAYGLFGAVPTTVSGRGLFLPPGGLVSVDAPIAGTITRVAGRAGAAVKAGDEIGTVSAAGGKPVVVRATIPGVITEILTDAGNFVSPGQAMAIMEPVGGAIGAVVFVPAGEGKAIATGMRVRLSPSTAPSEQYGQIEGVVSSVSEFPASSRRIQFVLQNADLVQDIHQLGSVLEVTINVTPDPGTPSGLRWTSGDGAPCLVGNGTLTKVSIILSEQSPAGKLFSPRD
;
A
#
# COMPACT_ATOMS: atom_id res chain seq x y z
N MET A 1 41.89 3.55 -20.45
CA MET A 1 41.03 2.69 -19.63
C MET A 1 41.16 2.94 -18.12
N VAL A 2 42.37 3.05 -17.55
CA VAL A 2 42.56 3.24 -16.08
C VAL A 2 41.90 4.52 -15.56
N LEU A 3 41.96 5.64 -16.29
CA LEU A 3 41.33 6.91 -15.90
C LEU A 3 39.79 6.82 -15.82
N ALA A 4 39.15 6.06 -16.71
CA ALA A 4 37.69 5.84 -16.69
C ALA A 4 37.27 4.98 -15.49
N THR A 5 38.07 3.99 -15.10
CA THR A 5 37.82 3.14 -13.93
C THR A 5 37.99 3.92 -12.62
N VAL A 6 38.97 4.80 -12.55
CA VAL A 6 39.18 5.70 -11.39
C VAL A 6 38.06 6.73 -11.29
N ALA A 7 37.64 7.33 -12.40
CA ALA A 7 36.52 8.26 -12.42
C ALA A 7 35.21 7.59 -11.99
N TYR A 8 34.92 6.36 -12.45
CA TYR A 8 33.75 5.59 -12.00
C TYR A 8 33.82 5.23 -10.51
N GLY A 9 35.00 4.90 -9.99
CA GLY A 9 35.21 4.63 -8.58
C GLY A 9 34.99 5.84 -7.67
N LEU A 10 35.27 7.04 -8.14
CA LEU A 10 35.13 8.29 -7.39
C LEU A 10 33.73 8.92 -7.54
N PHE A 11 33.10 8.80 -8.71
CA PHE A 11 31.82 9.46 -9.03
C PHE A 11 30.63 8.48 -9.19
N GLY A 12 30.88 7.17 -9.22
CA GLY A 12 29.83 6.17 -9.21
C GLY A 12 29.07 6.20 -7.88
N ALA A 13 27.75 6.27 -7.90
CA ALA A 13 26.93 6.14 -6.71
C ALA A 13 26.37 4.71 -6.65
N VAL A 14 26.72 3.96 -5.60
CA VAL A 14 26.07 2.66 -5.33
C VAL A 14 25.03 2.90 -4.22
N PRO A 15 23.73 2.88 -4.55
CA PRO A 15 22.71 3.09 -3.56
C PRO A 15 22.67 1.89 -2.60
N THR A 16 22.63 2.16 -1.30
CA THR A 16 22.23 1.17 -0.32
C THR A 16 20.71 1.19 -0.25
N THR A 17 20.06 0.06 -0.51
CA THR A 17 18.60 -0.03 -0.60
C THR A 17 18.05 -1.07 0.35
N VAL A 18 16.86 -0.79 0.86
CA VAL A 18 16.02 -1.77 1.56
C VAL A 18 14.90 -2.21 0.61
N SER A 19 14.74 -3.52 0.49
CA SER A 19 13.70 -4.10 -0.35
C SER A 19 12.46 -4.42 0.45
N GLY A 20 11.29 -4.17 -0.15
CA GLY A 20 9.99 -4.51 0.41
C GLY A 20 9.01 -5.01 -0.64
N ARG A 21 7.88 -5.49 -0.15
CA ARG A 21 6.75 -5.93 -0.99
C ARG A 21 5.45 -5.36 -0.45
N GLY A 22 4.53 -5.05 -1.33
CA GLY A 22 3.23 -4.51 -0.96
C GLY A 22 2.37 -4.29 -2.19
N LEU A 23 1.47 -3.34 -2.09
CA LEU A 23 0.56 -3.03 -3.19
C LEU A 23 0.25 -1.53 -3.25
N PHE A 24 -0.19 -1.10 -4.42
CA PHE A 24 -0.69 0.26 -4.59
C PHE A 24 -2.04 0.38 -3.90
N LEU A 25 -2.15 1.39 -3.02
CA LEU A 25 -3.37 1.75 -2.31
C LEU A 25 -3.46 3.27 -2.21
N PRO A 26 -4.67 3.82 -2.09
CA PRO A 26 -4.81 5.24 -1.80
C PRO A 26 -4.16 5.58 -0.45
N PRO A 27 -3.62 6.79 -0.26
CA PRO A 27 -3.15 7.25 1.05
C PRO A 27 -4.27 7.13 2.09
N GLY A 28 -3.98 6.45 3.20
CA GLY A 28 -5.01 6.09 4.19
C GLY A 28 -5.50 4.64 4.08
N GLY A 29 -5.20 3.95 2.96
CA GLY A 29 -5.56 2.55 2.77
C GLY A 29 -7.04 2.33 2.52
N LEU A 30 -7.49 1.09 2.73
CA LEU A 30 -8.90 0.71 2.69
C LEU A 30 -9.59 1.07 4.01
N VAL A 31 -10.87 1.34 3.95
CA VAL A 31 -11.70 1.68 5.11
C VAL A 31 -12.74 0.59 5.32
N SER A 32 -12.85 0.08 6.55
CA SER A 32 -13.92 -0.83 6.92
C SER A 32 -15.18 -0.05 7.28
N VAL A 33 -16.32 -0.60 6.92
CA VAL A 33 -17.65 -0.19 7.39
C VAL A 33 -18.13 -1.24 8.37
N ASP A 34 -18.17 -0.89 9.65
CA ASP A 34 -18.37 -1.83 10.72
C ASP A 34 -19.81 -1.78 11.26
N ALA A 35 -20.30 -2.91 11.79
CA ALA A 35 -21.57 -2.99 12.46
C ALA A 35 -21.54 -2.18 13.78
N PRO A 36 -22.46 -1.21 13.98
CA PRO A 36 -22.47 -0.39 15.20
C PRO A 36 -23.10 -1.11 16.40
N ILE A 37 -23.91 -2.14 16.16
CA ILE A 37 -24.61 -2.91 17.19
C ILE A 37 -24.54 -4.41 16.90
N ALA A 38 -24.75 -5.23 17.93
CA ALA A 38 -24.99 -6.66 17.76
C ALA A 38 -26.41 -6.90 17.19
N GLY A 39 -26.52 -7.79 16.22
CA GLY A 39 -27.80 -8.10 15.63
C GLY A 39 -27.73 -8.91 14.36
N THR A 40 -28.86 -9.15 13.75
CA THR A 40 -28.98 -9.83 12.46
C THR A 40 -29.07 -8.81 11.35
N ILE A 41 -28.32 -9.02 10.28
CA ILE A 41 -28.40 -8.20 9.07
C ILE A 41 -29.71 -8.48 8.37
N THR A 42 -30.56 -7.46 8.28
CA THR A 42 -31.86 -7.58 7.60
C THR A 42 -31.78 -7.23 6.12
N ARG A 43 -30.78 -6.40 5.76
CA ARG A 43 -30.58 -5.97 4.38
C ARG A 43 -29.11 -5.62 4.13
N VAL A 44 -28.59 -6.02 2.98
CA VAL A 44 -27.34 -5.52 2.40
C VAL A 44 -27.72 -4.70 1.15
N ALA A 45 -27.39 -3.40 1.16
CA ALA A 45 -27.72 -2.47 0.08
C ALA A 45 -26.53 -2.27 -0.85
N GLY A 46 -25.29 -2.38 -0.33
CA GLY A 46 -24.05 -2.26 -1.06
C GLY A 46 -23.77 -3.47 -1.98
N ARG A 47 -22.99 -3.24 -3.02
CA ARG A 47 -22.44 -4.30 -3.90
C ARG A 47 -20.97 -4.01 -4.16
N ALA A 48 -20.15 -5.05 -4.26
CA ALA A 48 -18.76 -4.91 -4.69
C ALA A 48 -18.70 -4.21 -6.07
N GLY A 49 -17.78 -3.26 -6.22
CA GLY A 49 -17.64 -2.40 -7.39
C GLY A 49 -18.57 -1.17 -7.41
N ALA A 50 -19.51 -1.03 -6.47
CA ALA A 50 -20.41 0.12 -6.44
C ALA A 50 -19.73 1.36 -5.85
N ALA A 51 -19.88 2.50 -6.53
CA ALA A 51 -19.50 3.81 -6.00
C ALA A 51 -20.58 4.29 -5.03
N VAL A 52 -20.18 4.77 -3.86
CA VAL A 52 -21.05 5.30 -2.80
C VAL A 52 -20.56 6.65 -2.32
N LYS A 53 -21.49 7.49 -1.86
CA LYS A 53 -21.20 8.76 -1.20
C LYS A 53 -21.22 8.59 0.31
N ALA A 54 -20.59 9.53 1.01
CA ALA A 54 -20.75 9.59 2.47
C ALA A 54 -22.24 9.72 2.82
N GLY A 55 -22.69 8.85 3.74
CA GLY A 55 -24.11 8.77 4.16
C GLY A 55 -24.96 7.74 3.41
N ASP A 56 -24.48 7.18 2.29
CA ASP A 56 -25.22 6.13 1.57
C ASP A 56 -25.34 4.86 2.42
N GLU A 57 -26.47 4.17 2.28
CA GLU A 57 -26.77 2.93 3.01
C GLU A 57 -25.92 1.78 2.48
N ILE A 58 -25.19 1.12 3.38
CA ILE A 58 -24.44 -0.11 3.11
C ILE A 58 -25.24 -1.33 3.53
N GLY A 59 -25.99 -1.23 4.63
CA GLY A 59 -26.83 -2.29 5.12
C GLY A 59 -27.65 -1.89 6.35
N THR A 60 -28.45 -2.81 6.84
CA THR A 60 -29.29 -2.60 8.03
C THR A 60 -29.13 -3.76 8.99
N VAL A 61 -28.86 -3.46 10.26
CA VAL A 61 -28.72 -4.44 11.35
C VAL A 61 -29.86 -4.26 12.33
N SER A 62 -30.53 -5.36 12.73
CA SER A 62 -31.60 -5.37 13.71
C SER A 62 -31.18 -6.17 14.93
N ALA A 63 -31.19 -5.53 16.09
CA ALA A 63 -31.06 -6.24 17.36
C ALA A 63 -32.37 -6.97 17.70
N ALA A 64 -32.29 -8.05 18.47
CA ALA A 64 -33.49 -8.79 18.93
C ALA A 64 -34.43 -7.85 19.72
N GLY A 65 -35.64 -7.63 19.20
CA GLY A 65 -36.64 -6.73 19.81
C GLY A 65 -36.31 -5.23 19.69
N GLY A 66 -35.28 -4.84 18.97
CA GLY A 66 -34.83 -3.45 18.77
C GLY A 66 -35.27 -2.85 17.43
N LYS A 67 -35.12 -1.53 17.32
CA LYS A 67 -35.29 -0.84 16.03
C LYS A 67 -34.11 -1.15 15.10
N PRO A 68 -34.37 -1.34 13.79
CA PRO A 68 -33.29 -1.49 12.81
C PRO A 68 -32.38 -0.27 12.78
N VAL A 69 -31.07 -0.51 12.74
CA VAL A 69 -30.04 0.52 12.60
C VAL A 69 -29.45 0.45 11.20
N VAL A 70 -29.52 1.55 10.48
CA VAL A 70 -28.94 1.68 9.14
C VAL A 70 -27.44 1.95 9.25
N VAL A 71 -26.63 1.09 8.65
CA VAL A 71 -25.18 1.24 8.55
C VAL A 71 -24.88 2.02 7.26
N ARG A 72 -24.12 3.11 7.38
CA ARG A 72 -23.87 4.03 6.29
C ARG A 72 -22.38 4.15 6.00
N ALA A 73 -22.04 4.46 4.74
CA ALA A 73 -20.70 4.84 4.34
C ALA A 73 -20.28 6.12 5.07
N THR A 74 -19.10 6.12 5.68
CA THR A 74 -18.57 7.29 6.42
C THR A 74 -17.86 8.29 5.50
N ILE A 75 -17.36 7.81 4.35
CA ILE A 75 -16.64 8.58 3.33
C ILE A 75 -17.14 8.22 1.94
N PRO A 76 -16.92 9.06 0.92
CA PRO A 76 -17.17 8.66 -0.47
C PRO A 76 -16.11 7.65 -0.91
N GLY A 77 -16.53 6.61 -1.65
CA GLY A 77 -15.63 5.54 -2.07
C GLY A 77 -16.25 4.54 -3.02
N VAL A 78 -15.50 3.50 -3.32
CA VAL A 78 -15.97 2.31 -4.02
C VAL A 78 -15.95 1.14 -3.06
N ILE A 79 -17.04 0.37 -2.98
CA ILE A 79 -17.07 -0.85 -2.19
C ILE A 79 -16.20 -1.90 -2.88
N THR A 80 -15.12 -2.33 -2.25
CA THR A 80 -14.24 -3.37 -2.81
C THR A 80 -14.73 -4.76 -2.46
N GLU A 81 -15.29 -4.92 -1.26
CA GLU A 81 -15.75 -6.21 -0.77
C GLU A 81 -16.94 -6.06 0.18
N ILE A 82 -17.89 -7.01 0.11
CA ILE A 82 -18.94 -7.21 1.09
C ILE A 82 -18.61 -8.48 1.88
N LEU A 83 -18.46 -8.34 3.19
CA LEU A 83 -18.01 -9.41 4.10
C LEU A 83 -19.15 -10.16 4.77
N THR A 84 -20.39 -9.72 4.56
CA THR A 84 -21.57 -10.25 5.28
C THR A 84 -22.79 -10.32 4.37
N ASP A 85 -23.69 -11.26 4.65
CA ASP A 85 -24.95 -11.45 3.94
C ASP A 85 -26.16 -11.17 4.82
N ALA A 86 -27.31 -10.92 4.18
CA ALA A 86 -28.59 -10.82 4.91
C ALA A 86 -28.89 -12.16 5.60
N GLY A 87 -29.33 -12.08 6.86
CA GLY A 87 -29.55 -13.23 7.73
C GLY A 87 -28.36 -13.55 8.65
N ASN A 88 -27.16 -13.07 8.38
CA ASN A 88 -26.01 -13.29 9.23
C ASN A 88 -26.09 -12.45 10.51
N PHE A 89 -25.58 -13.02 11.62
CA PHE A 89 -25.43 -12.30 12.87
C PHE A 89 -24.07 -11.59 12.89
N VAL A 90 -24.05 -10.33 13.35
CA VAL A 90 -22.83 -9.53 13.50
C VAL A 90 -22.69 -9.00 14.92
N SER A 91 -21.44 -8.83 15.34
CA SER A 91 -21.06 -8.19 16.61
C SER A 91 -20.66 -6.73 16.38
N PRO A 92 -20.75 -5.87 17.41
CA PRO A 92 -20.25 -4.49 17.29
C PRO A 92 -18.79 -4.45 16.89
N GLY A 93 -18.44 -3.59 15.91
CA GLY A 93 -17.08 -3.49 15.37
C GLY A 93 -16.71 -4.60 14.39
N GLN A 94 -17.63 -5.49 14.03
CA GLN A 94 -17.40 -6.46 12.96
C GLN A 94 -17.56 -5.79 11.60
N ALA A 95 -16.54 -5.92 10.74
CA ALA A 95 -16.56 -5.36 9.40
C ALA A 95 -17.67 -6.00 8.54
N MET A 96 -18.50 -5.17 7.94
CA MET A 96 -19.58 -5.55 7.02
C MET A 96 -19.18 -5.35 5.56
N ALA A 97 -18.40 -4.32 5.29
CA ALA A 97 -17.89 -4.01 3.96
C ALA A 97 -16.49 -3.37 4.05
N ILE A 98 -15.74 -3.49 2.98
CA ILE A 98 -14.48 -2.77 2.78
C ILE A 98 -14.65 -1.80 1.63
N MET A 99 -14.16 -0.59 1.81
CA MET A 99 -14.27 0.50 0.84
C MET A 99 -12.90 1.08 0.51
N GLU A 100 -12.74 1.45 -0.74
CA GLU A 100 -11.63 2.25 -1.24
C GLU A 100 -12.07 3.71 -1.34
N PRO A 101 -11.39 4.67 -0.68
CA PRO A 101 -11.70 6.09 -0.80
C PRO A 101 -11.51 6.61 -2.22
N VAL A 102 -12.43 7.46 -2.73
CA VAL A 102 -12.29 8.12 -4.05
C VAL A 102 -11.57 9.46 -3.89
N GLY A 103 -10.76 9.82 -4.89
CA GLY A 103 -10.15 11.15 -5.00
C GLY A 103 -8.81 11.32 -4.29
N GLY A 104 -8.21 10.23 -3.80
CA GLY A 104 -6.85 10.24 -3.25
C GLY A 104 -5.77 10.17 -4.35
N ALA A 105 -4.59 10.73 -4.04
CA ALA A 105 -3.39 10.45 -4.83
C ALA A 105 -3.08 8.95 -4.79
N ILE A 106 -2.46 8.40 -5.83
CA ILE A 106 -2.00 7.01 -5.80
C ILE A 106 -0.82 6.92 -4.83
N GLY A 107 -0.90 5.98 -3.90
CA GLY A 107 0.17 5.64 -2.98
C GLY A 107 0.47 4.15 -3.01
N ALA A 108 1.34 3.71 -2.13
CA ALA A 108 1.60 2.31 -1.89
C ALA A 108 1.79 2.03 -0.40
N VAL A 109 1.32 0.88 0.04
CA VAL A 109 1.62 0.33 1.37
C VAL A 109 2.50 -0.89 1.17
N VAL A 110 3.66 -0.88 1.80
CA VAL A 110 4.66 -1.94 1.64
C VAL A 110 5.17 -2.41 3.00
N PHE A 111 5.58 -3.67 3.03
CA PHE A 111 6.15 -4.32 4.21
C PHE A 111 7.63 -4.58 3.96
N VAL A 112 8.46 -4.14 4.92
CA VAL A 112 9.91 -4.30 4.90
C VAL A 112 10.37 -5.03 6.15
N PRO A 113 11.47 -5.83 6.11
CA PRO A 113 12.02 -6.47 7.30
C PRO A 113 12.32 -5.45 8.39
N ALA A 114 11.90 -5.71 9.64
CA ALA A 114 11.99 -4.74 10.73
C ALA A 114 13.42 -4.33 11.04
N GLY A 115 14.40 -5.26 10.88
CA GLY A 115 15.81 -4.97 11.10
C GLY A 115 16.36 -3.90 10.16
N GLU A 116 15.96 -3.93 8.89
CA GLU A 116 16.38 -2.97 7.86
C GLU A 116 15.48 -1.72 7.87
N GLY A 117 14.21 -1.89 8.20
CA GLY A 117 13.20 -0.84 8.17
C GLY A 117 13.45 0.30 9.17
N LYS A 118 14.20 0.05 10.26
CA LYS A 118 14.58 1.09 11.23
C LYS A 118 15.51 2.17 10.66
N ALA A 119 16.19 1.90 9.56
CA ALA A 119 17.02 2.88 8.87
C ALA A 119 16.21 3.77 7.90
N ILE A 120 14.93 3.44 7.68
CA ILE A 120 14.07 4.19 6.75
C ILE A 120 13.52 5.42 7.47
N ALA A 121 13.60 6.56 6.80
CA ALA A 121 13.02 7.83 7.27
C ALA A 121 12.05 8.41 6.23
N THR A 122 11.11 9.21 6.72
CA THR A 122 10.18 9.99 5.87
C THR A 122 10.97 10.89 4.91
N GLY A 123 10.51 10.99 3.66
CA GLY A 123 11.15 11.76 2.61
C GLY A 123 12.22 11.00 1.80
N MET A 124 12.59 9.77 2.20
CA MET A 124 13.51 8.95 1.41
C MET A 124 12.91 8.58 0.06
N ARG A 125 13.74 8.57 -0.98
CA ARG A 125 13.36 8.20 -2.34
C ARG A 125 13.09 6.71 -2.45
N VAL A 126 12.06 6.40 -3.22
CA VAL A 126 11.58 5.02 -3.42
C VAL A 126 11.42 4.75 -4.90
N ARG A 127 11.75 3.54 -5.31
CA ARG A 127 11.49 3.00 -6.65
C ARG A 127 10.55 1.81 -6.52
N LEU A 128 9.44 1.88 -7.24
CA LEU A 128 8.39 0.86 -7.22
C LEU A 128 8.34 0.14 -8.57
N SER A 129 8.29 -1.19 -8.52
CA SER A 129 8.16 -2.05 -9.70
C SER A 129 6.80 -2.75 -9.65
N PRO A 130 5.76 -2.22 -10.32
CA PRO A 130 4.46 -2.86 -10.35
C PRO A 130 4.52 -4.20 -11.09
N SER A 131 3.75 -5.18 -10.64
CA SER A 131 3.69 -6.51 -11.28
C SER A 131 3.11 -6.47 -12.69
N THR A 132 2.37 -5.42 -13.02
CA THR A 132 1.76 -5.21 -14.35
C THR A 132 2.69 -4.56 -15.37
N ALA A 133 3.86 -4.06 -14.93
CA ALA A 133 4.82 -3.36 -15.79
C ALA A 133 6.26 -3.80 -15.45
N PRO A 134 6.87 -4.69 -16.26
CA PRO A 134 8.25 -5.14 -16.05
C PRO A 134 9.24 -3.98 -16.03
N SER A 135 10.07 -3.92 -14.99
CA SER A 135 11.03 -2.82 -14.78
C SER A 135 12.13 -2.74 -15.85
N GLU A 136 12.41 -3.87 -16.48
CA GLU A 136 13.40 -3.97 -17.56
C GLU A 136 12.95 -3.24 -18.83
N GLN A 137 11.62 -3.16 -19.03
CA GLN A 137 11.03 -2.55 -20.22
C GLN A 137 10.60 -1.10 -19.98
N TYR A 138 10.00 -0.84 -18.82
CA TYR A 138 9.31 0.45 -18.54
C TYR A 138 10.02 1.28 -17.46
N GLY A 139 11.05 0.74 -16.81
CA GLY A 139 11.65 1.36 -15.65
C GLY A 139 10.82 1.15 -14.38
N GLN A 140 11.05 2.00 -13.40
CA GLN A 140 10.42 1.95 -12.08
C GLN A 140 9.65 3.24 -11.81
N ILE A 141 8.57 3.17 -11.05
CA ILE A 141 7.83 4.35 -10.64
C ILE A 141 8.58 5.02 -9.48
N GLU A 142 8.67 6.33 -9.51
CA GLU A 142 9.29 7.12 -8.45
C GLU A 142 8.28 7.51 -7.37
N GLY A 143 8.76 7.51 -6.13
CA GLY A 143 7.97 7.93 -4.99
C GLY A 143 8.85 8.35 -3.81
N VAL A 144 8.20 8.75 -2.74
CA VAL A 144 8.84 9.13 -1.49
C VAL A 144 8.15 8.47 -0.32
N VAL A 145 8.93 8.10 0.70
CA VAL A 145 8.40 7.59 1.97
C VAL A 145 7.57 8.68 2.64
N SER A 146 6.31 8.40 2.88
CA SER A 146 5.38 9.28 3.59
C SER A 146 5.39 9.02 5.09
N SER A 147 5.37 7.74 5.48
CA SER A 147 5.44 7.35 6.89
C SER A 147 6.03 5.96 7.04
N VAL A 148 6.60 5.70 8.22
CA VAL A 148 7.12 4.39 8.63
C VAL A 148 6.50 4.05 9.97
N SER A 149 5.96 2.84 10.11
CA SER A 149 5.43 2.37 11.39
C SER A 149 6.55 2.18 12.41
N GLU A 150 6.38 2.66 13.61
CA GLU A 150 7.34 2.47 14.73
C GLU A 150 7.34 1.01 15.23
N PHE A 151 6.19 0.36 15.14
CA PHE A 151 5.99 -1.01 15.62
C PHE A 151 5.79 -1.98 14.46
N PRO A 152 6.20 -3.25 14.65
CA PRO A 152 5.94 -4.28 13.67
C PRO A 152 4.44 -4.45 13.38
N ALA A 153 4.14 -4.67 12.10
CA ALA A 153 2.77 -4.89 11.65
C ALA A 153 2.23 -6.21 12.22
N SER A 154 1.01 -6.17 12.77
CA SER A 154 0.34 -7.40 13.21
C SER A 154 -0.12 -8.24 12.01
N SER A 155 -0.26 -9.56 12.19
CA SER A 155 -0.79 -10.46 11.16
C SER A 155 -2.16 -10.00 10.65
N ARG A 156 -3.01 -9.48 11.54
CA ARG A 156 -4.32 -8.91 11.18
C ARG A 156 -4.19 -7.70 10.24
N ARG A 157 -3.21 -6.81 10.51
CA ARG A 157 -2.96 -5.64 9.66
C ARG A 157 -2.45 -6.04 8.28
N ILE A 158 -1.51 -6.99 8.23
CA ILE A 158 -0.97 -7.53 6.97
C ILE A 158 -2.10 -8.16 6.14
N GLN A 159 -2.94 -8.98 6.76
CA GLN A 159 -4.09 -9.60 6.10
C GLN A 159 -5.10 -8.58 5.61
N PHE A 160 -5.39 -7.55 6.40
CA PHE A 160 -6.32 -6.47 6.03
C PHE A 160 -5.81 -5.67 4.81
N VAL A 161 -4.51 -5.38 4.76
CA VAL A 161 -3.90 -4.63 3.65
C VAL A 161 -3.83 -5.49 2.39
N LEU A 162 -3.31 -6.72 2.50
CA LEU A 162 -3.00 -7.55 1.32
C LEU A 162 -4.23 -8.29 0.76
N GLN A 163 -5.21 -8.62 1.59
CA GLN A 163 -6.44 -9.34 1.24
C GLN A 163 -6.21 -10.63 0.42
N ASN A 164 -5.02 -11.21 0.50
CA ASN A 164 -4.61 -12.40 -0.22
C ASN A 164 -3.74 -13.27 0.68
N ALA A 165 -4.18 -14.52 0.92
CA ALA A 165 -3.53 -15.44 1.85
C ALA A 165 -2.09 -15.80 1.45
N ASP A 166 -1.82 -15.99 0.16
CA ASP A 166 -0.49 -16.36 -0.34
C ASP A 166 0.51 -15.23 -0.12
N LEU A 167 0.08 -13.98 -0.38
CA LEU A 167 0.91 -12.80 -0.13
C LEU A 167 1.16 -12.58 1.36
N VAL A 168 0.16 -12.82 2.20
CA VAL A 168 0.31 -12.77 3.66
C VAL A 168 1.36 -13.77 4.11
N GLN A 169 1.34 -14.99 3.56
CA GLN A 169 2.33 -16.02 3.88
C GLN A 169 3.74 -15.60 3.42
N ASP A 170 3.87 -15.03 2.23
CA ASP A 170 5.13 -14.49 1.70
C ASP A 170 5.73 -13.42 2.63
N ILE A 171 4.90 -12.51 3.15
CA ILE A 171 5.34 -11.49 4.09
C ILE A 171 5.74 -12.12 5.44
N HIS A 172 5.00 -13.11 5.91
CA HIS A 172 5.35 -13.82 7.14
C HIS A 172 6.71 -14.53 7.08
N GLN A 173 7.16 -14.98 5.90
CA GLN A 173 8.49 -15.55 5.71
C GLN A 173 9.62 -14.54 5.94
N LEU A 174 9.35 -13.25 5.81
CA LEU A 174 10.31 -12.17 6.13
C LEU A 174 10.49 -11.97 7.64
N GLY A 175 9.70 -12.65 8.47
CA GLY A 175 9.69 -12.48 9.92
C GLY A 175 8.92 -11.23 10.34
N SER A 176 9.47 -10.50 11.31
CA SER A 176 8.88 -9.24 11.78
C SER A 176 9.06 -8.15 10.73
N VAL A 177 7.98 -7.47 10.34
CA VAL A 177 7.99 -6.44 9.28
C VAL A 177 7.43 -5.12 9.77
N LEU A 178 7.96 -4.01 9.25
CA LEU A 178 7.40 -2.66 9.41
C LEU A 178 6.54 -2.31 8.19
N GLU A 179 5.46 -1.61 8.45
CA GLU A 179 4.63 -1.01 7.39
C GLU A 179 5.21 0.36 7.00
N VAL A 180 5.41 0.55 5.69
CA VAL A 180 5.88 1.81 5.11
C VAL A 180 4.84 2.29 4.12
N THR A 181 4.37 3.52 4.29
CA THR A 181 3.48 4.19 3.35
C THR A 181 4.31 5.06 2.41
N ILE A 182 4.00 5.00 1.13
CA ILE A 182 4.73 5.69 0.06
C ILE A 182 3.75 6.56 -0.71
N ASN A 183 4.12 7.82 -0.92
CA ASN A 183 3.46 8.69 -1.87
C ASN A 183 4.17 8.56 -3.21
N VAL A 184 3.41 8.17 -4.24
CA VAL A 184 3.91 8.08 -5.60
C VAL A 184 3.98 9.47 -6.22
N THR A 185 5.03 9.74 -6.98
CA THR A 185 5.19 11.04 -7.64
C THR A 185 4.30 11.12 -8.88
N PRO A 186 3.34 12.06 -8.94
CA PRO A 186 2.50 12.22 -10.12
C PRO A 186 3.29 12.84 -11.28
N ASP A 187 2.95 12.44 -12.50
CA ASP A 187 3.44 13.05 -13.73
C ASP A 187 2.35 12.99 -14.80
N PRO A 188 1.61 14.09 -14.99
CA PRO A 188 0.51 14.14 -15.98
C PRO A 188 0.97 13.97 -17.44
N GLY A 189 2.30 14.06 -17.70
CA GLY A 189 2.87 13.88 -19.04
C GLY A 189 2.97 12.41 -19.46
N THR A 190 2.81 11.46 -18.53
CA THR A 190 2.89 10.03 -18.83
C THR A 190 1.49 9.41 -18.99
N PRO A 191 1.34 8.33 -19.78
CA PRO A 191 0.04 7.65 -19.94
C PRO A 191 -0.55 7.12 -18.63
N SER A 192 0.30 6.74 -17.68
CA SER A 192 -0.12 6.25 -16.36
C SER A 192 -0.41 7.37 -15.34
N GLY A 193 -0.06 8.63 -15.66
CA GLY A 193 -0.13 9.76 -14.72
C GLY A 193 0.94 9.74 -13.62
N LEU A 194 1.94 8.85 -13.72
CA LEU A 194 2.96 8.61 -12.69
C LEU A 194 4.36 8.84 -13.27
N ARG A 195 5.29 9.30 -12.43
CA ARG A 195 6.68 9.50 -12.83
C ARG A 195 7.44 8.18 -12.85
N TRP A 196 8.11 7.91 -13.97
CA TRP A 196 8.95 6.74 -14.19
C TRP A 196 10.43 7.12 -14.27
N THR A 197 11.32 6.18 -13.95
CA THR A 197 12.77 6.35 -14.03
C THR A 197 13.30 6.34 -15.46
N SER A 198 12.52 5.81 -16.41
CA SER A 198 12.91 5.75 -17.83
C SER A 198 11.70 5.91 -18.74
N GLY A 199 11.85 6.76 -19.77
CA GLY A 199 10.86 7.00 -20.83
C GLY A 199 9.51 7.48 -20.31
N ASP A 200 8.47 7.19 -21.10
CA ASP A 200 7.08 7.55 -20.78
C ASP A 200 6.41 6.54 -19.83
N GLY A 201 7.15 5.52 -19.38
CA GLY A 201 6.66 4.46 -18.53
C GLY A 201 5.73 3.46 -19.25
N ALA A 202 5.00 2.68 -18.46
CA ALA A 202 4.08 1.70 -19.01
C ALA A 202 2.79 2.38 -19.54
N PRO A 203 2.25 1.92 -20.68
CA PRO A 203 1.00 2.45 -21.25
C PRO A 203 -0.25 2.02 -20.47
N CYS A 204 -0.09 1.23 -19.42
CA CYS A 204 -1.19 0.74 -18.58
C CYS A 204 -1.38 1.62 -17.34
N LEU A 205 -2.63 1.73 -16.89
CA LEU A 205 -2.94 2.32 -15.60
C LEU A 205 -2.46 1.38 -14.48
N VAL A 206 -1.71 1.94 -13.55
CA VAL A 206 -1.37 1.26 -12.29
C VAL A 206 -2.51 1.54 -11.33
N GLY A 207 -3.39 0.57 -11.16
CA GLY A 207 -4.56 0.69 -10.28
C GLY A 207 -4.25 0.26 -8.84
N ASN A 208 -5.13 0.65 -7.92
CA ASN A 208 -5.12 0.15 -6.56
C ASN A 208 -5.27 -1.38 -6.54
N GLY A 209 -4.65 -2.04 -5.57
CA GLY A 209 -4.54 -3.50 -5.53
C GLY A 209 -3.43 -4.09 -6.40
N THR A 210 -2.76 -3.30 -7.27
CA THR A 210 -1.62 -3.78 -8.04
C THR A 210 -0.44 -4.08 -7.11
N LEU A 211 0.10 -5.29 -7.20
CA LEU A 211 1.27 -5.70 -6.44
C LEU A 211 2.52 -4.94 -6.88
N THR A 212 3.40 -4.64 -5.93
CA THR A 212 4.66 -3.97 -6.21
C THR A 212 5.81 -4.51 -5.38
N LYS A 213 6.98 -4.59 -6.01
CA LYS A 213 8.26 -4.68 -5.31
C LYS A 213 8.79 -3.26 -5.16
N VAL A 214 9.46 -3.01 -4.05
CA VAL A 214 9.93 -1.68 -3.69
C VAL A 214 11.40 -1.72 -3.32
N SER A 215 12.14 -0.70 -3.74
CA SER A 215 13.51 -0.42 -3.31
C SER A 215 13.57 0.98 -2.71
N ILE A 216 13.77 1.06 -1.40
CA ILE A 216 13.91 2.31 -0.66
C ILE A 216 15.39 2.67 -0.59
N ILE A 217 15.76 3.85 -1.03
CA ILE A 217 17.15 4.32 -1.12
C ILE A 217 17.53 4.97 0.21
N LEU A 218 18.36 4.27 1.00
CA LEU A 218 18.84 4.77 2.31
C LEU A 218 19.93 5.83 2.15
N SER A 219 20.89 5.57 1.27
CA SER A 219 22.00 6.48 1.00
C SER A 219 22.59 6.22 -0.38
N GLU A 220 23.06 7.27 -1.00
CA GLU A 220 23.86 7.20 -2.22
C GLU A 220 25.32 7.49 -1.84
N GLN A 221 26.12 6.44 -1.68
CA GLN A 221 27.54 6.57 -1.37
C GLN A 221 28.37 6.24 -2.60
N SER A 222 29.45 7.00 -2.84
CA SER A 222 30.44 6.63 -3.84
C SER A 222 31.15 5.33 -3.44
N PRO A 223 31.54 4.45 -4.40
CA PRO A 223 32.30 3.24 -4.12
C PRO A 223 33.55 3.50 -3.28
N ALA A 224 34.23 4.62 -3.50
CA ALA A 224 35.40 5.05 -2.73
C ALA A 224 35.01 5.37 -1.25
N GLY A 225 33.84 5.97 -0.98
CA GLY A 225 33.39 6.25 0.37
C GLY A 225 33.16 5.01 1.22
N LYS A 226 32.74 3.88 0.62
CA LYS A 226 32.57 2.59 1.31
C LYS A 226 33.90 1.94 1.72
N LEU A 227 34.99 2.20 1.00
CA LEU A 227 36.31 1.62 1.30
C LEU A 227 37.02 2.35 2.44
N PHE A 228 36.65 3.60 2.71
CA PHE A 228 37.29 4.45 3.72
C PHE A 228 36.42 4.75 4.95
N SER A 229 35.22 4.16 5.06
CA SER A 229 34.43 4.26 6.27
C SER A 229 35.02 3.33 7.35
N PRO A 230 35.44 3.85 8.52
CA PRO A 230 35.89 3.00 9.64
C PRO A 230 34.72 2.12 10.07
N ARG A 231 34.99 0.84 10.28
CA ARG A 231 34.07 -0.07 10.95
C ARG A 231 34.13 0.25 12.44
N ASP A 232 33.08 0.84 12.97
CA ASP A 232 32.78 0.82 14.41
C ASP A 232 32.11 -0.48 14.80
#